data_74f998a1a1061fbb4417f5e1bf05819c
#
_entry.id   74f998a1a1061fbb4417f5e1bf05819c
#
_cell.length_a   1.000
_cell.length_b   1.000
_cell.length_c   1.000
_cell.angle_alpha   90.00
_cell.angle_beta   90.00
_cell.angle_gamma   90.00
#
_symmetry.space_group_name_H-M   'P 1'
#
loop_
_entity.id
_entity.type
_entity.pdbx_description
1 polymer ?
#
loop_
_entity_poly.entity_id
_entity_poly.type
_entity_poly.pdbx_seq_one_letter_code
_entity_poly.pdbx_strand_id
1 'polypeptide(L)' 'MNAEDILSEIQDIMRDVFDLDDLVVTPNTSAEDVEEWDSLSHVRLIVAIERKFKFKFKNSELDSLKNVGDLANVVKSKTA' A
#
# COMPACT_ATOMS: atom_id res chain seq x y z
N MET A 1 2.77 -12.95 -8.42
CA MET A 1 3.84 -12.26 -7.68
C MET A 1 3.93 -12.81 -6.28
N ASN A 2 5.14 -12.92 -5.73
CA ASN A 2 5.29 -13.33 -4.35
C ASN A 2 5.16 -12.13 -3.40
N ALA A 3 5.11 -12.40 -2.10
CA ALA A 3 4.89 -11.35 -1.09
C ALA A 3 6.01 -10.30 -1.09
N GLU A 4 7.25 -10.71 -1.32
CA GLU A 4 8.38 -9.78 -1.35
C GLU A 4 8.30 -8.83 -2.53
N ASP A 5 7.91 -9.33 -3.70
CA ASP A 5 7.73 -8.50 -4.88
C ASP A 5 6.60 -7.49 -4.70
N ILE A 6 5.49 -7.94 -4.11
CA ILE A 6 4.35 -7.08 -3.82
C ILE A 6 4.75 -5.99 -2.84
N LEU A 7 5.47 -6.34 -1.77
CA LEU A 7 5.94 -5.38 -0.78
C LEU A 7 6.86 -4.33 -1.42
N SER A 8 7.78 -4.78 -2.27
CA SER A 8 8.70 -3.89 -2.98
C SER A 8 7.95 -2.92 -3.89
N GLU A 9 6.95 -3.40 -4.62
CA GLU A 9 6.14 -2.56 -5.49
C GLU A 9 5.33 -1.53 -4.68
N ILE A 10 4.77 -1.95 -3.55
CA ILE A 10 4.04 -1.03 -2.67
C ILE A 10 4.98 0.03 -2.12
N GLN A 11 6.20 -0.35 -1.72
CA GLN A 11 7.19 0.60 -1.23
C GLN A 11 7.50 1.65 -2.29
N ASP A 12 7.70 1.25 -3.53
CA ASP A 12 7.98 2.17 -4.63
C ASP A 12 6.81 3.13 -4.85
N ILE A 13 5.59 2.61 -4.80
CA ILE A 13 4.38 3.44 -4.92
C ILE A 13 4.31 4.45 -3.77
N MET A 14 4.59 4.01 -2.55
CA MET A 14 4.56 4.88 -1.37
C MET A 14 5.62 5.97 -1.45
N ARG A 15 6.82 5.63 -1.93
CA ARG A 15 7.88 6.63 -2.14
C ARG A 15 7.42 7.72 -3.09
N ASP A 16 6.73 7.32 -4.14
CA ASP A 16 6.22 8.26 -5.14
C ASP A 16 5.07 9.11 -4.58
N VAL A 17 4.09 8.47 -3.96
CA VAL A 17 2.90 9.16 -3.43
C VAL A 17 3.26 10.12 -2.32
N PHE A 18 4.18 9.74 -1.43
CA PHE A 18 4.57 10.55 -0.27
C PHE A 18 5.78 11.43 -0.54
N ASP A 19 6.39 11.31 -1.72
CA ASP A 19 7.60 12.05 -2.10
C ASP A 19 8.75 11.79 -1.10
N LEU A 20 8.95 10.52 -0.76
CA LEU A 20 9.97 10.07 0.20
C LEU A 20 10.87 9.03 -0.45
N ASP A 21 11.95 9.47 -1.08
CA ASP A 21 12.85 8.58 -1.85
C ASP A 21 13.52 7.51 -0.99
N ASP A 22 13.70 7.77 0.29
CA ASP A 22 14.42 6.88 1.20
C ASP A 22 13.49 6.00 2.05
N LEU A 23 12.19 6.08 1.82
CA LEU A 23 11.24 5.31 2.63
C LEU A 23 11.46 3.81 2.48
N VAL A 24 11.57 3.13 3.62
CA VAL A 24 11.64 1.67 3.68
C VAL A 24 10.45 1.18 4.48
N VAL A 25 9.67 0.28 3.91
CA VAL A 25 8.49 -0.25 4.58
C VAL A 25 8.64 -1.74 4.86
N THR A 26 7.98 -2.17 5.94
CA THR A 26 7.87 -3.58 6.29
C THR A 26 6.38 -3.91 6.38
N PRO A 27 5.99 -5.19 6.48
CA PRO A 27 4.57 -5.52 6.66
C PRO A 27 3.93 -4.86 7.88
N ASN A 28 4.73 -4.52 8.89
CA ASN A 28 4.23 -3.90 10.11
C ASN A 28 4.14 -2.37 10.04
N THR A 29 4.66 -1.76 8.98
CA THR A 29 4.63 -0.31 8.83
C THR A 29 3.19 0.18 8.71
N SER A 30 2.84 1.18 9.51
CA SER A 30 1.50 1.76 9.52
C SER A 30 1.57 3.28 9.35
N ALA A 31 0.39 3.92 9.26
CA ALA A 31 0.32 5.37 9.13
C ALA A 31 0.93 6.09 10.33
N GLU A 32 0.98 5.45 11.49
CA GLU A 32 1.62 6.01 12.68
C GLU A 32 3.13 6.11 12.52
N ASP A 33 3.71 5.25 11.69
CA ASP A 33 5.16 5.20 11.47
C ASP A 33 5.62 6.18 10.39
N VAL A 34 4.70 6.66 9.54
CA VAL A 34 5.01 7.53 8.40
C VAL A 34 4.18 8.79 8.53
N GLU A 35 4.82 9.89 8.87
CA GLU A 35 4.14 11.17 9.11
C GLU A 35 3.32 11.63 7.91
N GLU A 36 3.82 11.39 6.70
CA GLU A 36 3.17 11.80 5.46
C GLU A 36 1.96 10.94 5.10
N TRP A 37 1.76 9.85 5.78
CA TRP A 37 0.66 8.92 5.51
C TRP A 37 -0.56 9.32 6.32
N ASP A 38 -1.29 10.31 5.83
CA ASP A 38 -2.53 10.78 6.44
C ASP A 38 -3.74 10.33 5.60
N SER A 39 -4.93 10.80 5.95
CA SER A 39 -6.16 10.40 5.27
C SER A 39 -6.16 10.72 3.78
N LEU A 40 -5.65 11.89 3.40
CA LEU A 40 -5.60 12.31 2.00
C LEU A 40 -4.57 11.48 1.22
N SER A 41 -3.38 11.32 1.79
CA SER A 41 -2.33 10.53 1.16
C SER A 41 -2.73 9.06 1.04
N HIS A 42 -3.48 8.56 2.03
CA HIS A 42 -3.97 7.18 1.99
C HIS A 42 -4.87 6.94 0.77
N VAL A 43 -5.77 7.88 0.48
CA VAL A 43 -6.63 7.78 -0.71
C VAL A 43 -5.78 7.73 -1.98
N ARG A 44 -4.77 8.58 -2.08
CA ARG A 44 -3.86 8.59 -3.22
C ARG A 44 -3.11 7.27 -3.35
N LEU A 45 -2.67 6.73 -2.22
CA LEU A 45 -1.97 5.44 -2.18
C LEU A 45 -2.88 4.31 -2.70
N ILE A 46 -4.13 4.26 -2.25
CA ILE A 46 -5.09 3.25 -2.68
C ILE A 46 -5.31 3.33 -4.19
N VAL A 47 -5.53 4.54 -4.73
CA VAL A 47 -5.73 4.72 -6.17
C VAL A 47 -4.50 4.29 -6.96
N ALA A 48 -3.30 4.63 -6.48
CA ALA A 48 -2.05 4.25 -7.15
C ALA A 48 -1.87 2.73 -7.18
N ILE A 49 -2.20 2.05 -6.08
CA ILE A 49 -2.12 0.59 -6.00
C ILE A 49 -3.13 -0.06 -6.96
N GLU A 50 -4.35 0.45 -7.00
CA GLU A 50 -5.38 -0.06 -7.90
C GLU A 50 -4.95 0.05 -9.36
N ARG A 51 -4.33 1.16 -9.72
CA ARG A 51 -3.84 1.38 -11.09
C ARG A 51 -2.66 0.48 -11.43
N LYS A 52 -1.74 0.33 -10.48
CA LYS A 52 -0.52 -0.47 -10.69
C LYS A 52 -0.86 -1.95 -10.89
N PHE A 53 -1.75 -2.48 -10.05
CA PHE A 53 -2.09 -3.90 -10.05
C PHE A 53 -3.39 -4.21 -10.81
N LYS A 54 -4.07 -3.20 -11.33
CA LYS A 54 -5.27 -3.32 -12.20
C LYS A 54 -6.43 -4.05 -11.52
N PHE A 55 -6.77 -3.61 -10.30
CA PHE A 55 -7.92 -4.12 -9.57
C PHE A 55 -8.57 -3.01 -8.77
N LYS A 56 -9.65 -3.32 -8.06
CA LYS A 56 -10.33 -2.37 -7.18
C LYS A 56 -10.52 -2.97 -5.81
N PHE A 57 -10.25 -2.16 -4.78
CA PHE A 57 -10.53 -2.57 -3.39
C PHE A 57 -12.04 -2.51 -3.14
N LYS A 58 -12.55 -3.49 -2.39
CA LYS A 58 -13.91 -3.45 -1.87
C LYS A 58 -13.94 -2.58 -0.61
N ASN A 59 -15.11 -2.02 -0.27
CA ASN A 59 -15.24 -1.19 0.92
C ASN A 59 -14.83 -1.96 2.20
N SER A 60 -15.20 -3.23 2.29
CA SER A 60 -14.82 -4.05 3.44
C SER A 60 -13.31 -4.26 3.53
N GLU A 61 -12.64 -4.33 2.40
CA GLU A 61 -11.19 -4.45 2.36
C GLU A 61 -10.51 -3.17 2.80
N LEU A 62 -11.05 -2.01 2.37
CA LEU A 62 -10.51 -0.71 2.77
C LEU A 62 -10.59 -0.50 4.29
N ASP A 63 -11.65 -0.96 4.91
CA ASP A 63 -11.83 -0.82 6.35
C ASP A 63 -10.84 -1.64 7.17
N SER A 64 -10.25 -2.67 6.58
CA SER A 64 -9.31 -3.56 7.27
C SER A 64 -7.84 -3.20 7.05
N LEU A 65 -7.55 -2.15 6.28
CA LEU A 65 -6.17 -1.78 5.94
C LEU A 65 -5.54 -0.96 7.06
N LYS A 66 -4.78 -1.61 7.92
CA LYS A 66 -4.13 -0.98 9.08
C LYS A 66 -2.63 -0.77 8.89
N ASN A 67 -2.00 -1.60 8.04
CA ASN A 67 -0.56 -1.52 7.81
C ASN A 67 -0.25 -1.97 6.38
N VAL A 68 1.03 -1.90 6.02
CA VAL A 68 1.49 -2.29 4.68
C VAL A 68 1.22 -3.78 4.42
N GLY A 69 1.35 -4.61 5.45
CA GLY A 69 1.05 -6.04 5.32
C GLY A 69 -0.37 -6.32 4.88
N ASP A 70 -1.33 -5.56 5.41
CA ASP A 70 -2.73 -5.68 5.01
C ASP A 70 -2.91 -5.31 3.54
N LEU A 71 -2.27 -4.23 3.09
CA LEU A 71 -2.27 -3.83 1.68
C LEU A 71 -1.70 -4.95 0.81
N ALA A 72 -0.56 -5.50 1.21
CA ALA A 72 0.10 -6.56 0.45
C ALA A 72 -0.77 -7.82 0.37
N ASN A 73 -1.45 -8.16 1.45
CA ASN A 73 -2.32 -9.34 1.48
C ASN A 73 -3.49 -9.20 0.51
N VAL A 74 -4.11 -8.02 0.45
CA VAL A 74 -5.20 -7.78 -0.50
C VAL A 74 -4.68 -7.84 -1.93
N VAL A 75 -3.55 -7.19 -2.21
CA VAL A 75 -2.94 -7.21 -3.54
C VAL A 75 -2.64 -8.65 -3.96
N LYS A 76 -2.05 -9.44 -3.07
CA LYS A 76 -1.73 -10.84 -3.35
C LYS A 76 -3.00 -11.64 -3.68
N SER A 77 -4.05 -11.42 -2.93
CA SER A 77 -5.34 -12.09 -3.15
C SER A 77 -5.93 -11.75 -4.52
N LYS A 78 -5.79 -10.50 -4.96
CA LYS A 78 -6.36 -10.03 -6.22
C LYS A 78 -5.51 -10.38 -7.45
N THR A 79 -4.22 -10.62 -7.25
CA THR A 79 -3.29 -10.87 -8.36
C THR A 79 -2.83 -12.33 -8.45
N ALA A 80 -3.28 -13.16 -7.55
CA ALA A 80 -2.92 -14.58 -7.53
C ALA A 80 -3.60 -15.36 -8.65
#